data_1eefa1411196b7ef88e8d22c864326ee
#
_entry.id   1eefa1411196b7ef88e8d22c864326ee
#
_cell.length_a   1.000
_cell.length_b   1.000
_cell.length_c   1.000
_cell.angle_alpha   90.00
_cell.angle_beta   90.00
_cell.angle_gamma   90.00
#
_symmetry.space_group_name_H-M   'P 1'
#
loop_
_entity.id
_entity.type
_entity.pdbx_description
1 polymer ?
#
loop_
_entity_poly.entity_id
_entity_poly.type
_entity_poly.pdbx_seq_one_letter_code
_entity_poly.pdbx_strand_id
1 'polypeptide(L)'
;MRGTNLPQMKTLSKIICLIVTLSILTGVSSIYAQNDPQIAIAKKQAELDRQRIELEKKSLALQQKELDLDKARQEFEAQQSGRSLSMNLSGDVLFDYDKATLKPEAEIALKKVAVVLSQFPESKVTVEGYTDSKGTKSTNMQLSVARAQAVKDWLVTNGGVAATGIATKGFGEQYPIAPNRNANGSDYPIGRALNRRVSIIVEKPAAPTPPAP
;
A
#
# COMPACT_ATOMS: atom_id res chain seq x y z
N MET A 1 6.45 -63.67 -87.05
CA MET A 1 7.61 -63.61 -86.11
C MET A 1 7.42 -62.53 -85.10
N ARG A 2 7.53 -62.98 -83.87
CA ARG A 2 7.74 -62.20 -82.63
C ARG A 2 6.54 -61.37 -82.11
N GLY A 3 5.94 -61.98 -81.12
CA GLY A 3 5.10 -61.38 -80.11
C GLY A 3 5.81 -60.33 -79.27
N THR A 4 5.10 -59.32 -78.92
CA THR A 4 5.50 -58.32 -77.98
C THR A 4 4.65 -58.43 -76.71
N ASN A 5 5.36 -58.61 -75.61
CA ASN A 5 4.90 -58.87 -74.24
C ASN A 5 3.85 -57.93 -73.75
N LEU A 6 2.75 -58.45 -73.32
CA LEU A 6 1.65 -57.73 -72.63
C LEU A 6 1.46 -58.13 -71.15
N PRO A 7 2.51 -58.30 -70.35
CA PRO A 7 2.27 -58.35 -68.89
C PRO A 7 2.58 -57.10 -68.08
N GLN A 8 3.30 -56.17 -68.64
CA GLN A 8 3.76 -54.93 -67.85
C GLN A 8 2.63 -53.91 -67.59
N MET A 9 1.66 -53.80 -68.50
CA MET A 9 0.59 -52.78 -68.32
C MET A 9 -0.43 -53.15 -67.21
N LYS A 10 -0.66 -54.42 -66.93
CA LYS A 10 -1.62 -54.85 -65.89
C LYS A 10 -1.07 -54.69 -64.47
N THR A 11 0.23 -54.74 -64.29
CA THR A 11 0.88 -54.51 -62.98
C THR A 11 0.98 -53.03 -62.67
N LEU A 12 1.28 -52.19 -63.67
CA LEU A 12 1.35 -50.76 -63.45
C LEU A 12 -0.01 -50.12 -63.07
N SER A 13 -1.09 -50.64 -63.73
CA SER A 13 -2.46 -50.19 -63.41
C SER A 13 -2.90 -50.61 -61.98
N LYS A 14 -2.49 -51.75 -61.49
CA LYS A 14 -2.79 -52.18 -60.11
C LYS A 14 -2.00 -51.37 -59.09
N ILE A 15 -0.75 -51.05 -59.37
CA ILE A 15 0.07 -50.22 -58.47
C ILE A 15 -0.46 -48.79 -58.40
N ILE A 16 -0.85 -48.19 -59.54
CA ILE A 16 -1.45 -46.86 -59.56
C ILE A 16 -2.78 -46.84 -58.83
N CYS A 17 -3.61 -47.88 -59.00
CA CYS A 17 -4.87 -47.95 -58.28
C CYS A 17 -4.66 -48.13 -56.75
N LEU A 18 -3.61 -48.85 -56.33
CA LEU A 18 -3.26 -49.02 -54.90
C LEU A 18 -2.72 -47.73 -54.27
N ILE A 19 -1.92 -46.94 -55.03
CA ILE A 19 -1.41 -45.65 -54.54
C ILE A 19 -2.53 -44.63 -54.43
N VAL A 20 -3.44 -44.57 -55.42
CA VAL A 20 -4.59 -43.63 -55.38
C VAL A 20 -5.56 -44.02 -54.23
N THR A 21 -5.85 -45.30 -54.00
CA THR A 21 -6.68 -45.68 -52.87
C THR A 21 -6.02 -45.43 -51.51
N LEU A 22 -4.69 -45.59 -51.40
CA LEU A 22 -3.94 -45.29 -50.20
C LEU A 22 -3.90 -43.80 -49.92
N SER A 23 -3.74 -42.94 -50.99
CA SER A 23 -3.79 -41.51 -50.86
C SER A 23 -5.15 -40.97 -50.45
N ILE A 24 -6.23 -41.56 -50.95
CA ILE A 24 -7.60 -41.23 -50.58
C ILE A 24 -7.85 -41.64 -49.12
N LEU A 25 -7.36 -42.82 -48.71
CA LEU A 25 -7.54 -43.29 -47.32
C LEU A 25 -6.79 -42.42 -46.31
N THR A 26 -5.57 -41.93 -46.65
CA THR A 26 -4.82 -41.02 -45.80
C THR A 26 -5.42 -39.63 -45.80
N GLY A 27 -5.90 -39.11 -46.96
CA GLY A 27 -6.60 -37.84 -47.06
C GLY A 27 -7.91 -37.79 -46.28
N VAL A 28 -8.71 -38.85 -46.39
CA VAL A 28 -9.96 -38.98 -45.65
C VAL A 28 -9.71 -39.12 -44.16
N SER A 29 -8.70 -39.90 -43.73
CA SER A 29 -8.31 -40.01 -42.33
C SER A 29 -7.86 -38.66 -41.74
N SER A 30 -7.16 -37.82 -42.53
CA SER A 30 -6.72 -36.46 -42.10
C SER A 30 -7.91 -35.51 -41.95
N ILE A 31 -8.91 -35.59 -42.83
CA ILE A 31 -10.11 -34.72 -42.76
C ILE A 31 -11.01 -35.15 -41.61
N TYR A 32 -11.18 -36.42 -41.35
CA TYR A 32 -11.96 -36.91 -40.20
C TYR A 32 -11.26 -36.63 -38.87
N ALA A 33 -9.94 -36.67 -38.82
CA ALA A 33 -9.17 -36.30 -37.61
C ALA A 33 -9.26 -34.81 -37.28
N GLN A 34 -9.46 -33.92 -38.27
CA GLN A 34 -9.61 -32.49 -38.04
C GLN A 34 -10.99 -32.10 -37.47
N ASN A 35 -12.01 -32.92 -37.72
CA ASN A 35 -13.40 -32.67 -37.27
C ASN A 35 -13.80 -33.54 -36.06
N ASP A 36 -12.84 -34.24 -35.43
CA ASP A 36 -13.13 -35.01 -34.23
C ASP A 36 -13.43 -34.04 -33.06
N PRO A 37 -14.64 -34.09 -32.46
CA PRO A 37 -15.00 -33.25 -31.32
C PRO A 37 -14.02 -33.36 -30.14
N GLN A 38 -13.40 -34.54 -29.97
CA GLN A 38 -12.41 -34.77 -28.92
C GLN A 38 -11.13 -33.98 -29.12
N ILE A 39 -10.67 -33.84 -30.37
CA ILE A 39 -9.50 -33.02 -30.70
C ILE A 39 -9.80 -31.54 -30.50
N ALA A 40 -11.01 -31.08 -30.84
CA ALA A 40 -11.43 -29.71 -30.61
C ALA A 40 -11.50 -29.37 -29.10
N ILE A 41 -12.02 -30.28 -28.28
CA ILE A 41 -12.06 -30.17 -26.83
C ILE A 41 -10.66 -30.13 -26.25
N ALA A 42 -9.77 -31.04 -26.68
CA ALA A 42 -8.38 -31.07 -26.20
C ALA A 42 -7.59 -29.78 -26.53
N LYS A 43 -7.78 -29.23 -27.74
CA LYS A 43 -7.20 -27.92 -28.12
C LYS A 43 -7.71 -26.79 -27.24
N LYS A 44 -9.03 -26.76 -26.98
CA LYS A 44 -9.61 -25.73 -26.13
C LYS A 44 -9.16 -25.86 -24.68
N GLN A 45 -9.00 -27.08 -24.19
CA GLN A 45 -8.44 -27.33 -22.85
C GLN A 45 -6.99 -26.86 -22.75
N ALA A 46 -6.16 -27.17 -23.74
CA ALA A 46 -4.77 -26.72 -23.78
C ALA A 46 -4.65 -25.19 -23.84
N GLU A 47 -5.57 -24.53 -24.53
CA GLU A 47 -5.62 -23.06 -24.58
C GLU A 47 -6.02 -22.48 -23.22
N LEU A 48 -7.03 -23.05 -22.56
CA LEU A 48 -7.44 -22.66 -21.20
C LEU A 48 -6.31 -22.85 -20.19
N ASP A 49 -5.59 -23.97 -20.29
CA ASP A 49 -4.45 -24.24 -19.40
C ASP A 49 -3.31 -23.22 -19.61
N ARG A 50 -3.06 -22.83 -20.87
CA ARG A 50 -2.10 -21.74 -21.18
C ARG A 50 -2.53 -20.41 -20.57
N GLN A 51 -3.80 -20.03 -20.72
CA GLN A 51 -4.34 -18.79 -20.14
C GLN A 51 -4.28 -18.83 -18.61
N ARG A 52 -4.54 -19.97 -17.99
CA ARG A 52 -4.43 -20.15 -16.55
C ARG A 52 -2.99 -19.96 -16.06
N ILE A 53 -2.02 -20.56 -16.74
CA ILE A 53 -0.59 -20.38 -16.41
C ILE A 53 -0.17 -18.91 -16.59
N GLU A 54 -0.65 -18.24 -17.62
CA GLU A 54 -0.34 -16.82 -17.84
C GLU A 54 -0.94 -15.92 -16.77
N LEU A 55 -2.18 -16.20 -16.34
CA LEU A 55 -2.80 -15.48 -15.21
C LEU A 55 -2.06 -15.73 -13.90
N GLU A 56 -1.64 -16.96 -13.65
CA GLU A 56 -0.88 -17.32 -12.46
C GLU A 56 0.48 -16.59 -12.42
N LYS A 57 1.18 -16.52 -13.55
CA LYS A 57 2.41 -15.73 -13.69
C LYS A 57 2.18 -14.25 -13.42
N LYS A 58 1.08 -13.68 -13.94
CA LYS A 58 0.73 -12.26 -13.68
C LYS A 58 0.40 -12.01 -12.22
N SER A 59 -0.34 -12.93 -11.57
CA SER A 59 -0.64 -12.81 -10.14
C SER A 59 0.62 -12.87 -9.29
N LEU A 60 1.54 -13.78 -9.60
CA LEU A 60 2.82 -13.88 -8.91
C LEU A 60 3.69 -12.63 -9.09
N ALA A 61 3.71 -12.06 -10.30
CA ALA A 61 4.45 -10.83 -10.58
C ALA A 61 3.85 -9.61 -9.85
N LEU A 62 2.51 -9.55 -9.70
CA LEU A 62 1.85 -8.53 -8.90
C LEU A 62 2.19 -8.67 -7.41
N GLN A 63 2.14 -9.87 -6.88
CA GLN A 63 2.48 -10.17 -5.49
C GLN A 63 3.94 -9.80 -5.17
N GLN A 64 4.87 -10.05 -6.12
CA GLN A 64 6.26 -9.63 -5.99
C GLN A 64 6.39 -8.10 -5.95
N LYS A 65 5.66 -7.39 -6.82
CA LYS A 65 5.66 -5.92 -6.80
C LYS A 65 5.09 -5.32 -5.52
N GLU A 66 4.04 -5.92 -4.96
CA GLU A 66 3.49 -5.51 -3.67
C GLU A 66 4.52 -5.68 -2.56
N LEU A 67 5.22 -6.82 -2.53
CA LEU A 67 6.29 -7.06 -1.56
C LEU A 67 7.45 -6.08 -1.69
N ASP A 68 7.86 -5.76 -2.91
CA ASP A 68 8.93 -4.79 -3.18
C ASP A 68 8.50 -3.37 -2.77
N LEU A 69 7.22 -3.02 -2.99
CA LEU A 69 6.66 -1.74 -2.56
C LEU A 69 6.61 -1.63 -1.03
N ASP A 70 6.20 -2.71 -0.34
CA ASP A 70 6.18 -2.74 1.12
C ASP A 70 7.59 -2.61 1.72
N LYS A 71 8.59 -3.26 1.12
CA LYS A 71 10.00 -3.09 1.53
C LYS A 71 10.48 -1.66 1.32
N ALA A 72 10.22 -1.08 0.15
CA ALA A 72 10.61 0.30 -0.14
C ALA A 72 9.92 1.28 0.83
N ARG A 73 8.66 1.02 1.19
CA ARG A 73 7.92 1.81 2.17
C ARG A 73 8.55 1.69 3.57
N GLN A 74 8.89 0.48 4.01
CA GLN A 74 9.55 0.26 5.30
C GLN A 74 10.92 0.92 5.37
N GLU A 75 11.72 0.84 4.30
CA GLU A 75 13.01 1.52 4.21
C GLU A 75 12.85 3.05 4.25
N PHE A 76 11.85 3.59 3.54
CA PHE A 76 11.53 5.01 3.57
C PHE A 76 11.08 5.46 4.96
N GLU A 77 10.20 4.72 5.62
CA GLU A 77 9.75 4.99 6.99
C GLU A 77 10.91 4.88 8.00
N ALA A 78 11.80 3.91 7.84
CA ALA A 78 13.01 3.78 8.67
C ALA A 78 13.99 4.94 8.48
N GLN A 79 14.17 5.42 7.25
CA GLN A 79 14.97 6.63 6.97
C GLN A 79 14.33 7.89 7.52
N GLN A 80 12.99 8.00 7.47
CA GLN A 80 12.24 9.12 8.06
C GLN A 80 12.30 9.08 9.59
N SER A 81 12.16 7.92 10.23
CA SER A 81 12.20 7.79 11.70
C SER A 81 13.57 8.18 12.29
N GLY A 82 14.65 7.99 11.53
CA GLY A 82 15.98 8.51 11.91
C GLY A 82 16.11 10.05 11.80
N ARG A 83 15.23 10.68 11.01
CA ARG A 83 15.22 12.14 10.76
C ARG A 83 14.18 12.90 11.57
N SER A 84 13.19 12.23 12.12
CA SER A 84 12.12 12.87 12.89
C SER A 84 12.11 12.37 14.33
N LEU A 85 11.89 13.28 15.26
CA LEU A 85 11.59 12.98 16.65
C LEU A 85 10.12 13.29 16.88
N SER A 86 9.34 12.31 17.38
CA SER A 86 7.94 12.50 17.72
C SER A 86 7.73 12.41 19.23
N MET A 87 7.03 13.40 19.77
CA MET A 87 6.65 13.47 21.17
C MET A 87 5.14 13.55 21.28
N ASN A 88 4.53 12.58 21.96
CA ASN A 88 3.09 12.54 22.19
C ASN A 88 2.75 13.04 23.59
N LEU A 89 1.89 14.04 23.68
CA LEU A 89 1.37 14.60 24.92
C LEU A 89 -0.11 14.20 25.07
N SER A 90 -0.50 13.70 26.23
CA SER A 90 -1.90 13.40 26.52
C SER A 90 -2.75 14.68 26.46
N GLY A 91 -3.84 14.62 25.73
CA GLY A 91 -4.82 15.72 25.69
C GLY A 91 -5.44 16.01 27.06
N ASP A 92 -5.62 15.02 27.89
CA ASP A 92 -6.20 15.15 29.23
C ASP A 92 -5.26 15.84 30.21
N VAL A 93 -3.94 15.80 29.96
CA VAL A 93 -2.95 16.58 30.72
C VAL A 93 -2.93 18.03 30.25
N LEU A 94 -3.13 18.25 28.94
CA LEU A 94 -3.02 19.59 28.36
C LEU A 94 -4.31 20.41 28.48
N PHE A 95 -5.48 19.80 28.38
CA PHE A 95 -6.77 20.47 28.22
C PHE A 95 -7.85 19.85 29.11
N ASP A 96 -8.82 20.66 29.48
CA ASP A 96 -10.10 20.16 29.99
C ASP A 96 -10.92 19.51 28.89
N TYR A 97 -11.95 18.76 29.30
CA TYR A 97 -12.87 18.13 28.37
C TYR A 97 -13.51 19.18 27.45
N ASP A 98 -13.50 18.91 26.15
CA ASP A 98 -14.07 19.75 25.09
C ASP A 98 -13.51 21.19 25.03
N LYS A 99 -12.32 21.44 25.61
CA LYS A 99 -11.64 22.73 25.57
C LYS A 99 -10.33 22.67 24.82
N ALA A 100 -9.91 23.83 24.29
CA ALA A 100 -8.60 24.07 23.69
C ALA A 100 -7.75 25.06 24.52
N THR A 101 -8.25 25.51 25.68
CA THR A 101 -7.48 26.31 26.62
C THR A 101 -6.54 25.42 27.41
N LEU A 102 -5.25 25.72 27.39
CA LEU A 102 -4.25 24.97 28.15
C LEU A 102 -4.50 25.09 29.65
N LYS A 103 -4.36 23.98 30.34
CA LYS A 103 -4.41 23.92 31.81
C LYS A 103 -3.10 24.46 32.40
N PRO A 104 -3.09 25.03 33.61
CA PRO A 104 -1.85 25.44 34.26
C PRO A 104 -0.82 24.30 34.39
N GLU A 105 -1.28 23.07 34.62
CA GLU A 105 -0.43 21.87 34.75
C GLU A 105 0.24 21.48 33.42
N ALA A 106 -0.33 21.88 32.29
CA ALA A 106 0.24 21.64 30.96
C ALA A 106 1.62 22.30 30.77
N GLU A 107 1.86 23.41 31.49
CA GLU A 107 3.13 24.13 31.40
C GLU A 107 4.36 23.24 31.70
N ILE A 108 4.25 22.33 32.68
CA ILE A 108 5.35 21.44 33.04
C ILE A 108 5.72 20.54 31.87
N ALA A 109 4.74 19.99 31.17
CA ALA A 109 4.94 19.14 30.01
C ALA A 109 5.50 19.95 28.83
N LEU A 110 4.93 21.15 28.58
CA LEU A 110 5.34 22.01 27.47
C LEU A 110 6.75 22.61 27.68
N LYS A 111 7.15 22.92 28.91
CA LYS A 111 8.54 23.32 29.24
C LYS A 111 9.55 22.23 28.88
N LYS A 112 9.23 20.96 29.17
CA LYS A 112 10.10 19.83 28.76
C LYS A 112 10.21 19.74 27.23
N VAL A 113 9.12 19.94 26.52
CA VAL A 113 9.13 19.99 25.05
C VAL A 113 9.98 21.14 24.55
N ALA A 114 9.83 22.35 25.09
CA ALA A 114 10.62 23.51 24.70
C ALA A 114 12.13 23.28 24.89
N VAL A 115 12.53 22.63 25.98
CA VAL A 115 13.95 22.23 26.22
C VAL A 115 14.44 21.26 25.14
N VAL A 116 13.62 20.31 24.70
CA VAL A 116 13.99 19.42 23.59
C VAL A 116 14.09 20.19 22.28
N LEU A 117 13.11 21.06 21.98
CA LEU A 117 13.11 21.85 20.75
C LEU A 117 14.30 22.81 20.67
N SER A 118 14.77 23.36 21.78
CA SER A 118 15.96 24.24 21.82
C SER A 118 17.24 23.55 21.35
N GLN A 119 17.29 22.21 21.39
CA GLN A 119 18.42 21.44 20.87
C GLN A 119 18.39 21.30 19.33
N PHE A 120 17.30 21.70 18.70
CA PHE A 120 17.08 21.57 17.26
C PHE A 120 16.59 22.89 16.65
N PRO A 121 17.34 24.00 16.75
CA PRO A 121 16.85 25.36 16.43
C PRO A 121 16.47 25.54 14.96
N GLU A 122 17.07 24.77 14.05
CA GLU A 122 16.81 24.86 12.60
C GLU A 122 15.82 23.80 12.08
N SER A 123 15.25 23.02 12.99
CA SER A 123 14.33 21.95 12.63
C SER A 123 12.93 22.50 12.35
N LYS A 124 12.25 21.88 11.39
CA LYS A 124 10.83 22.13 11.21
C LYS A 124 10.04 21.36 12.27
N VAL A 125 9.12 22.04 12.91
CA VAL A 125 8.25 21.46 13.94
C VAL A 125 6.82 21.43 13.42
N THR A 126 6.15 20.29 13.52
CA THR A 126 4.72 20.19 13.25
C THR A 126 4.00 19.78 14.54
N VAL A 127 3.02 20.56 14.94
CA VAL A 127 2.14 20.27 16.08
C VAL A 127 0.82 19.73 15.54
N GLU A 128 0.50 18.49 15.87
CA GLU A 128 -0.68 17.78 15.38
C GLU A 128 -1.66 17.49 16.51
N GLY A 129 -2.91 17.93 16.35
CA GLY A 129 -3.99 17.69 17.31
C GLY A 129 -4.87 16.51 16.89
N TYR A 130 -5.26 15.70 17.86
CA TYR A 130 -6.12 14.54 17.68
C TYR A 130 -7.20 14.50 18.77
N THR A 131 -8.37 13.95 18.44
CA THR A 131 -9.47 13.69 19.36
C THR A 131 -9.80 12.20 19.42
N ASP A 132 -10.66 11.83 20.35
CA ASP A 132 -11.35 10.53 20.29
C ASP A 132 -12.57 10.62 19.35
N SER A 133 -13.33 9.53 19.25
CA SER A 133 -14.50 9.44 18.38
C SER A 133 -15.80 9.97 19.00
N LYS A 134 -15.76 10.68 20.14
CA LYS A 134 -16.95 11.32 20.70
C LYS A 134 -17.20 12.67 20.03
N GLY A 135 -18.46 12.94 19.71
CA GLY A 135 -18.87 14.16 19.02
C GLY A 135 -19.02 13.98 17.51
N THR A 136 -19.11 15.09 16.78
CA THR A 136 -19.18 15.08 15.33
C THR A 136 -17.79 15.21 14.71
N LYS A 137 -17.61 14.67 13.51
CA LYS A 137 -16.33 14.81 12.77
C LYS A 137 -15.92 16.28 12.59
N SER A 138 -16.89 17.15 12.32
CA SER A 138 -16.65 18.59 12.15
C SER A 138 -16.15 19.23 13.45
N THR A 139 -16.85 18.98 14.59
CA THR A 139 -16.44 19.51 15.90
C THR A 139 -15.07 18.98 16.31
N ASN A 140 -14.82 17.68 16.12
CA ASN A 140 -13.53 17.05 16.41
C ASN A 140 -12.40 17.66 15.57
N MET A 141 -12.66 17.95 14.29
CA MET A 141 -11.69 18.62 13.43
C MET A 141 -11.35 20.02 13.96
N GLN A 142 -12.36 20.85 14.25
CA GLN A 142 -12.16 22.20 14.80
C GLN A 142 -11.43 22.18 16.14
N LEU A 143 -11.83 21.28 17.06
CA LEU A 143 -11.21 21.13 18.37
C LEU A 143 -9.72 20.73 18.25
N SER A 144 -9.42 19.80 17.35
CA SER A 144 -8.04 19.33 17.13
C SER A 144 -7.13 20.43 16.58
N VAL A 145 -7.64 21.25 15.63
CA VAL A 145 -6.93 22.43 15.12
C VAL A 145 -6.68 23.45 16.22
N ALA A 146 -7.72 23.79 17.00
CA ALA A 146 -7.61 24.76 18.08
C ALA A 146 -6.61 24.32 19.17
N ARG A 147 -6.58 23.02 19.50
CA ARG A 147 -5.62 22.44 20.45
C ARG A 147 -4.19 22.51 19.94
N ALA A 148 -3.96 22.15 18.67
CA ALA A 148 -2.64 22.27 18.06
C ALA A 148 -2.16 23.73 18.04
N GLN A 149 -3.05 24.67 17.75
CA GLN A 149 -2.74 26.10 17.76
C GLN A 149 -2.39 26.58 19.17
N ALA A 150 -3.15 26.22 20.19
CA ALA A 150 -2.88 26.62 21.57
C ALA A 150 -1.49 26.15 22.05
N VAL A 151 -1.08 24.92 21.68
CA VAL A 151 0.25 24.41 21.99
C VAL A 151 1.33 25.21 21.24
N LYS A 152 1.15 25.49 19.94
CA LYS A 152 2.06 26.33 19.17
C LYS A 152 2.23 27.69 19.82
N ASP A 153 1.13 28.37 20.14
CA ASP A 153 1.14 29.72 20.71
C ASP A 153 1.92 29.75 22.03
N TRP A 154 1.72 28.73 22.88
CA TRP A 154 2.47 28.59 24.11
C TRP A 154 3.97 28.37 23.88
N LEU A 155 4.35 27.49 22.93
CA LEU A 155 5.75 27.21 22.60
C LEU A 155 6.46 28.43 22.05
N VAL A 156 5.77 29.29 21.28
CA VAL A 156 6.31 30.53 20.76
C VAL A 156 6.44 31.57 21.89
N THR A 157 5.39 31.76 22.68
CA THR A 157 5.33 32.83 23.67
C THR A 157 6.18 32.53 24.91
N ASN A 158 6.13 31.31 25.40
CA ASN A 158 6.75 30.90 26.68
C ASN A 158 7.93 29.93 26.49
N GLY A 159 7.97 29.23 25.36
CA GLY A 159 8.98 28.20 25.07
C GLY A 159 10.19 28.75 24.32
N GLY A 160 10.14 29.99 23.81
CA GLY A 160 11.23 30.63 23.06
C GLY A 160 11.46 29.99 21.66
N VAL A 161 10.48 29.25 21.14
CA VAL A 161 10.59 28.60 19.82
C VAL A 161 10.15 29.57 18.72
N ALA A 162 10.91 29.68 17.64
CA ALA A 162 10.60 30.61 16.56
C ALA A 162 9.28 30.23 15.86
N ALA A 163 8.35 31.18 15.75
CA ALA A 163 7.03 30.97 15.16
C ALA A 163 7.07 30.46 13.70
N THR A 164 8.08 30.86 12.94
CA THR A 164 8.29 30.51 11.53
C THR A 164 8.67 29.04 11.34
N GLY A 165 9.20 28.38 12.37
CA GLY A 165 9.57 26.96 12.35
C GLY A 165 8.45 26.00 12.72
N ILE A 166 7.27 26.50 13.19
CA ILE A 166 6.19 25.67 13.70
C ILE A 166 4.96 25.73 12.80
N ALA A 167 4.57 24.57 12.24
CA ALA A 167 3.30 24.36 11.58
C ALA A 167 2.29 23.68 12.53
N THR A 168 0.99 23.88 12.30
CA THR A 168 -0.09 23.20 13.04
C THR A 168 -0.99 22.43 12.09
N LYS A 169 -1.46 21.24 12.53
CA LYS A 169 -2.45 20.42 11.82
C LYS A 169 -3.47 19.88 12.83
N GLY A 170 -4.73 19.83 12.44
CA GLY A 170 -5.76 19.09 13.17
C GLY A 170 -6.22 17.90 12.35
N PHE A 171 -6.38 16.77 13.00
CA PHE A 171 -6.84 15.53 12.38
C PHE A 171 -8.19 15.03 12.93
N GLY A 172 -8.73 15.69 13.96
CA GLY A 172 -9.94 15.23 14.61
C GLY A 172 -9.78 13.79 15.13
N GLU A 173 -10.75 12.95 14.84
CA GLU A 173 -10.76 11.53 15.23
C GLU A 173 -10.01 10.61 14.27
N GLN A 174 -9.33 11.15 13.25
CA GLN A 174 -8.55 10.37 12.29
C GLN A 174 -7.27 9.83 12.94
N TYR A 175 -6.75 8.74 12.38
CA TYR A 175 -5.50 8.08 12.84
C TYR A 175 -5.50 7.72 14.34
N PRO A 176 -6.49 6.94 14.81
CA PRO A 176 -6.52 6.50 16.18
C PRO A 176 -5.35 5.54 16.47
N ILE A 177 -4.67 5.72 17.59
CA ILE A 177 -3.58 4.83 18.06
C ILE A 177 -4.08 3.70 18.96
N ALA A 178 -5.34 3.76 19.37
CA ALA A 178 -6.02 2.73 20.14
C ALA A 178 -7.50 2.63 19.71
N PRO A 179 -8.14 1.48 19.88
CA PRO A 179 -9.57 1.36 19.63
C PRO A 179 -10.39 2.34 20.49
N ASN A 180 -11.40 2.99 19.91
CA ASN A 180 -12.36 3.82 20.66
C ASN A 180 -13.46 3.00 21.33
N ARG A 181 -13.64 1.74 20.89
CA ARG A 181 -14.64 0.79 21.40
C ARG A 181 -14.03 -0.58 21.62
N ASN A 182 -14.57 -1.33 22.56
CA ASN A 182 -14.25 -2.74 22.76
C ASN A 182 -14.74 -3.60 21.58
N ALA A 183 -14.28 -4.84 21.48
CA ALA A 183 -14.70 -5.78 20.43
C ALA A 183 -16.21 -6.06 20.41
N ASN A 184 -16.89 -5.93 21.55
CA ASN A 184 -18.35 -6.07 21.69
C ASN A 184 -19.12 -4.77 21.35
N GLY A 185 -18.45 -3.71 20.87
CA GLY A 185 -19.03 -2.42 20.52
C GLY A 185 -19.24 -1.46 21.69
N SER A 186 -19.02 -1.87 22.95
CA SER A 186 -19.10 -0.99 24.11
C SER A 186 -18.00 0.08 24.12
N ASP A 187 -18.21 1.15 24.87
CA ASP A 187 -17.24 2.24 25.01
C ASP A 187 -15.90 1.72 25.61
N TYR A 188 -14.77 2.23 25.09
CA TYR A 188 -13.44 1.92 25.60
C TYR A 188 -12.70 3.21 26.03
N PRO A 189 -12.95 3.69 27.26
CA PRO A 189 -12.43 4.97 27.76
C PRO A 189 -10.90 5.07 27.70
N ILE A 190 -10.17 3.99 27.98
CA ILE A 190 -8.71 3.96 27.97
C ILE A 190 -8.18 4.20 26.55
N GLY A 191 -8.73 3.51 25.55
CA GLY A 191 -8.35 3.71 24.17
C GLY A 191 -8.66 5.12 23.68
N ARG A 192 -9.82 5.68 24.07
CA ARG A 192 -10.15 7.06 23.76
C ARG A 192 -9.20 8.07 24.42
N ALA A 193 -8.76 7.84 25.65
CA ALA A 193 -7.80 8.69 26.33
C ALA A 193 -6.46 8.74 25.59
N LEU A 194 -6.00 7.61 25.02
CA LEU A 194 -4.79 7.55 24.19
C LEU A 194 -4.97 8.31 22.86
N ASN A 195 -6.16 8.29 22.28
CA ASN A 195 -6.46 8.99 21.05
C ASN A 195 -6.52 10.51 21.22
N ARG A 196 -6.98 11.00 22.37
CA ARG A 196 -6.92 12.43 22.73
C ARG A 196 -5.49 12.82 23.03
N ARG A 197 -4.77 13.25 22.00
CA ARG A 197 -3.34 13.60 22.11
C ARG A 197 -2.97 14.81 21.26
N VAL A 198 -1.85 15.39 21.60
CA VAL A 198 -1.12 16.31 20.71
C VAL A 198 0.24 15.68 20.43
N SER A 199 0.57 15.51 19.15
CA SER A 199 1.87 15.02 18.69
C SER A 199 2.72 16.19 18.21
N ILE A 200 3.96 16.27 18.67
CA ILE A 200 4.92 17.27 18.24
C ILE A 200 6.02 16.54 17.49
N ILE A 201 6.11 16.81 16.19
CA ILE A 201 7.03 16.17 15.27
C ILE A 201 8.13 17.18 14.92
N VAL A 202 9.38 16.80 15.18
CA VAL A 202 10.57 17.58 14.88
C VAL A 202 11.29 16.93 13.72
N GLU A 203 11.32 17.57 12.57
CA GLU A 203 12.09 17.13 11.42
C GLU A 203 13.49 17.71 11.49
N LYS A 204 14.48 16.86 11.76
CA LYS A 204 15.88 17.26 11.76
C LYS A 204 16.31 17.70 10.35
N PRO A 205 17.14 18.74 10.21
CA PRO A 205 17.73 19.08 8.92
C PRO A 205 18.41 17.86 8.30
N ALA A 206 18.32 17.75 6.98
CA ALA A 206 19.08 16.71 6.28
C ALA A 206 20.57 16.92 6.57
N ALA A 207 21.27 15.83 6.92
CA ALA A 207 22.73 15.90 6.99
C ALA A 207 23.28 16.46 5.67
N PRO A 208 24.27 17.36 5.67
CA PRO A 208 24.86 17.87 4.44
C PRO A 208 25.32 16.66 3.60
N THR A 209 24.87 16.65 2.33
CA THR A 209 25.29 15.63 1.38
C THR A 209 26.82 15.74 1.27
N PRO A 210 27.60 14.66 1.46
CA PRO A 210 29.05 14.73 1.22
C PRO A 210 29.27 15.17 -0.23
N PRO A 211 30.30 16.00 -0.50
CA PRO A 211 30.60 16.41 -1.86
C PRO A 211 30.79 15.16 -2.72
N ALA A 212 30.22 15.20 -3.92
CA ALA A 212 30.39 14.13 -4.88
C ALA A 212 31.90 13.94 -5.18
N PRO A 213 32.37 12.68 -5.33
CA PRO A 213 33.77 12.38 -5.58
C PRO A 213 34.27 12.92 -6.92
#